data_56b211868a423bee1f52aa4817890f37
#
_entry.id   56b211868a423bee1f52aa4817890f37
#
_cell.length_a   1.000
_cell.length_b   1.000
_cell.length_c   1.000
_cell.angle_alpha   90.00
_cell.angle_beta   90.00
_cell.angle_gamma   90.00
#
_symmetry.space_group_name_H-M   'P 1'
#
loop_
_entity.id
_entity.type
_entity.pdbx_description
1 polymer ?
#
loop_
_entity_poly.entity_id
_entity_poly.type
_entity_poly.pdbx_seq_one_letter_code
_entity_poly.pdbx_strand_id
1 'polypeptide(L)'
;MPKSLTKDEASATETYAKFIAEPFEAGYGRTVGNSLRRVLLSSLEGAAITSIRITGAQHEFATLTGIVEDVTDIVLNLKKVKFKAVDHQPRTVTINVNKEGPITAADIQTIQGIEVLNTNQVICTVDKKQKFEAEFDVRIGRGFFTGNENKRADMPLGVIPIDSIFSPVIRMEVIAAPSRDDKRTRRRELPTVWPYPASNGSAMNLA
;
A
#
# COMPACT_ATOMS: atom_id res chain seq x y z
N MET A 1 22.87 -23.57 -7.75
CA MET A 1 22.30 -22.58 -6.85
C MET A 1 23.12 -21.30 -6.94
N PRO A 2 22.49 -20.13 -6.97
CA PRO A 2 23.22 -18.87 -6.96
C PRO A 2 24.01 -18.72 -5.68
N LYS A 3 25.21 -18.17 -5.80
CA LYS A 3 26.08 -17.92 -4.65
C LYS A 3 25.76 -16.62 -3.94
N SER A 4 25.14 -15.68 -4.65
CA SER A 4 24.79 -14.35 -4.14
C SER A 4 23.58 -13.77 -4.86
N LEU A 5 22.91 -12.87 -4.18
CA LEU A 5 21.88 -11.97 -4.71
C LEU A 5 22.52 -10.59 -4.84
N THR A 6 22.57 -10.04 -6.03
CA THR A 6 23.18 -8.73 -6.29
C THR A 6 22.08 -7.72 -6.60
N LYS A 7 22.10 -6.59 -5.91
CA LYS A 7 21.24 -5.45 -6.23
C LYS A 7 21.88 -4.63 -7.35
N ASP A 8 21.10 -4.28 -8.36
CA ASP A 8 21.54 -3.38 -9.43
C ASP A 8 21.43 -1.93 -8.93
N GLU A 9 22.54 -1.39 -8.45
CA GLU A 9 22.60 -0.03 -7.89
C GLU A 9 22.35 1.06 -8.96
N ALA A 10 22.62 0.78 -10.24
CA ALA A 10 22.43 1.75 -11.31
C ALA A 10 20.95 2.05 -11.60
N SER A 11 20.08 1.07 -11.38
CA SER A 11 18.64 1.21 -11.60
C SER A 11 17.84 1.41 -10.29
N ALA A 12 18.49 1.33 -9.13
CA ALA A 12 17.82 1.41 -7.84
C ALA A 12 17.36 2.84 -7.54
N THR A 13 16.12 2.96 -7.06
CA THR A 13 15.52 4.20 -6.54
C THR A 13 14.91 3.92 -5.17
N GLU A 14 14.35 4.94 -4.51
CA GLU A 14 13.63 4.76 -3.23
C GLU A 14 12.41 3.83 -3.35
N THR A 15 11.85 3.71 -4.55
CA THR A 15 10.61 2.95 -4.79
C THR A 15 10.80 1.77 -5.74
N TYR A 16 12.02 1.52 -6.22
CA TYR A 16 12.33 0.48 -7.18
C TYR A 16 13.68 -0.16 -6.92
N ALA A 17 13.74 -1.47 -6.94
CA ALA A 17 15.00 -2.20 -6.89
C ALA A 17 14.97 -3.43 -7.80
N LYS A 18 16.04 -3.65 -8.54
CA LYS A 18 16.28 -4.83 -9.36
C LYS A 18 17.34 -5.72 -8.70
N PHE A 19 17.00 -6.98 -8.53
CA PHE A 19 17.91 -7.97 -7.97
C PHE A 19 18.28 -9.00 -9.03
N ILE A 20 19.55 -9.38 -9.07
CA ILE A 20 20.12 -10.35 -10.02
C ILE A 20 20.65 -11.51 -9.21
N ALA A 21 20.19 -12.70 -9.52
CA ALA A 21 20.71 -13.94 -8.93
C ALA A 21 21.09 -14.92 -10.02
N GLU A 22 22.31 -15.41 -9.95
CA GLU A 22 22.88 -16.30 -10.94
C GLU A 22 24.07 -17.13 -10.37
N PRO A 23 24.36 -18.31 -10.92
CA PRO A 23 23.63 -19.05 -11.96
C PRO A 23 22.50 -19.91 -11.39
N PHE A 24 21.49 -20.21 -12.20
CA PHE A 24 20.45 -21.19 -11.91
C PHE A 24 20.45 -22.31 -12.96
N GLU A 25 20.07 -23.51 -12.57
CA GLU A 25 19.72 -24.58 -13.49
C GLU A 25 18.49 -24.23 -14.34
N ALA A 26 18.36 -24.88 -15.50
CA ALA A 26 17.27 -24.61 -16.42
C ALA A 26 15.89 -24.82 -15.75
N GLY A 27 15.03 -23.81 -15.77
CA GLY A 27 13.69 -23.83 -15.15
C GLY A 27 13.65 -23.37 -13.69
N TYR A 28 14.74 -23.60 -12.93
CA TYR A 28 14.75 -23.38 -11.48
C TYR A 28 14.60 -21.90 -11.08
N GLY A 29 15.21 -20.97 -11.84
CA GLY A 29 15.10 -19.54 -11.58
C GLY A 29 13.67 -19.03 -11.62
N ARG A 30 12.82 -19.57 -12.53
CA ARG A 30 11.38 -19.21 -12.58
C ARG A 30 10.62 -19.73 -11.36
N THR A 31 10.92 -20.93 -10.90
CA THR A 31 10.30 -21.53 -9.71
C THR A 31 10.62 -20.72 -8.46
N VAL A 32 11.90 -20.41 -8.23
CA VAL A 32 12.34 -19.60 -7.10
C VAL A 32 11.75 -18.17 -7.19
N GLY A 33 11.81 -17.54 -8.37
CA GLY A 33 11.27 -16.21 -8.58
C GLY A 33 9.76 -16.12 -8.30
N ASN A 34 8.96 -17.09 -8.73
CA ASN A 34 7.54 -17.15 -8.44
C ASN A 34 7.26 -17.38 -6.95
N SER A 35 8.06 -18.20 -6.28
CA SER A 35 7.95 -18.41 -4.83
C SER A 35 8.24 -17.12 -4.06
N LEU A 36 9.32 -16.42 -4.41
CA LEU A 36 9.65 -15.09 -3.83
C LEU A 36 8.56 -14.07 -4.10
N ARG A 37 8.01 -14.04 -5.33
CA ARG A 37 6.90 -13.15 -5.65
C ARG A 37 5.72 -13.37 -4.71
N ARG A 38 5.32 -14.61 -4.49
CA ARG A 38 4.20 -14.93 -3.59
C ARG A 38 4.48 -14.47 -2.16
N VAL A 39 5.67 -14.75 -1.64
CA VAL A 39 6.06 -14.36 -0.28
C VAL A 39 6.08 -12.83 -0.14
N LEU A 40 6.70 -12.11 -1.06
CA LEU A 40 6.80 -10.64 -0.99
C LEU A 40 5.45 -9.94 -1.10
N LEU A 41 4.51 -10.47 -1.89
CA LEU A 41 3.18 -9.87 -2.04
C LEU A 41 2.23 -10.22 -0.89
N SER A 42 2.43 -11.35 -0.19
CA SER A 42 1.48 -11.84 0.81
C SER A 42 1.95 -11.76 2.26
N SER A 43 3.27 -11.72 2.50
CA SER A 43 3.80 -11.95 3.86
C SER A 43 4.43 -10.71 4.50
N LEU A 44 4.65 -9.63 3.73
CA LEU A 44 5.14 -8.38 4.27
C LEU A 44 4.02 -7.64 5.00
N GLU A 45 4.38 -7.05 6.14
CA GLU A 45 3.48 -6.23 6.92
C GLU A 45 3.44 -4.79 6.41
N GLY A 46 2.27 -4.19 6.52
CA GLY A 46 2.07 -2.77 6.26
C GLY A 46 0.83 -2.24 6.95
N ALA A 47 0.68 -0.94 6.97
CA ALA A 47 -0.48 -0.28 7.56
C ALA A 47 -1.49 0.10 6.47
N ALA A 48 -2.78 -0.17 6.71
CA ALA A 48 -3.86 0.18 5.80
C ALA A 48 -5.13 0.55 6.55
N ILE A 49 -6.00 1.30 5.88
CA ILE A 49 -7.34 1.62 6.39
C ILE A 49 -8.21 0.37 6.25
N THR A 50 -8.96 0.03 7.30
CA THR A 50 -9.88 -1.13 7.33
C THR A 50 -11.34 -0.72 7.33
N SER A 51 -11.65 0.45 7.86
CA SER A 51 -13.00 0.99 7.88
C SER A 51 -12.97 2.51 7.85
N ILE A 52 -14.06 3.10 7.36
CA ILE A 52 -14.25 4.53 7.29
C ILE A 52 -15.65 4.90 7.79
N ARG A 53 -15.75 6.02 8.47
CA ARG A 53 -17.00 6.71 8.79
C ARG A 53 -16.91 8.14 8.31
N ILE A 54 -17.85 8.56 7.46
CA ILE A 54 -17.95 9.94 6.96
C ILE A 54 -19.25 10.52 7.49
N THR A 55 -19.17 11.69 8.09
CA THR A 55 -20.38 12.40 8.57
C THR A 55 -21.29 12.73 7.39
N GLY A 56 -22.55 12.26 7.45
CA GLY A 56 -23.51 12.42 6.36
C GLY A 56 -23.59 11.26 5.37
N ALA A 57 -22.69 10.28 5.42
CA ALA A 57 -22.76 9.07 4.61
C ALA A 57 -23.24 7.87 5.46
N GLN A 58 -24.25 7.15 4.96
CA GLN A 58 -24.76 5.94 5.60
C GLN A 58 -24.26 4.65 4.94
N HIS A 59 -23.83 4.73 3.68
CA HIS A 59 -23.36 3.62 2.88
C HIS A 59 -22.37 4.10 1.81
N GLU A 60 -21.65 3.19 1.22
CA GLU A 60 -20.58 3.45 0.24
C GLU A 60 -21.04 4.13 -1.07
N PHE A 61 -22.30 3.99 -1.43
CA PHE A 61 -22.90 4.60 -2.63
C PHE A 61 -23.61 5.94 -2.34
N ALA A 62 -23.38 6.53 -1.18
CA ALA A 62 -23.98 7.82 -0.85
C ALA A 62 -23.26 8.97 -1.58
N THR A 63 -24.00 10.02 -1.87
CA THR A 63 -23.45 11.31 -2.33
C THR A 63 -23.47 12.30 -1.17
N LEU A 64 -22.45 13.13 -1.07
CA LEU A 64 -22.32 14.14 -0.03
C LEU A 64 -22.60 15.53 -0.64
N THR A 65 -23.53 16.26 -0.04
CA THR A 65 -23.86 17.62 -0.52
C THR A 65 -22.63 18.52 -0.40
N GLY A 66 -22.25 19.19 -1.52
CA GLY A 66 -21.12 20.11 -1.57
C GLY A 66 -19.74 19.45 -1.63
N ILE A 67 -19.67 18.15 -1.89
CA ILE A 67 -18.46 17.43 -2.24
C ILE A 67 -18.63 16.94 -3.67
N VAL A 68 -17.58 17.07 -4.47
CA VAL A 68 -17.61 16.73 -5.91
C VAL A 68 -17.65 15.23 -6.11
N GLU A 69 -16.83 14.52 -5.34
CA GLU A 69 -16.71 13.07 -5.40
C GLU A 69 -17.79 12.38 -4.57
N ASP A 70 -18.24 11.21 -5.00
CA ASP A 70 -19.07 10.33 -4.20
C ASP A 70 -18.26 9.57 -3.13
N VAL A 71 -18.95 8.89 -2.22
CA VAL A 71 -18.28 8.14 -1.15
C VAL A 71 -17.39 7.02 -1.70
N THR A 72 -17.79 6.40 -2.83
CA THR A 72 -16.99 5.36 -3.48
C THR A 72 -15.66 5.91 -3.98
N ASP A 73 -15.67 7.09 -4.63
CA ASP A 73 -14.47 7.76 -5.11
C ASP A 73 -13.57 8.19 -3.93
N ILE A 74 -14.17 8.71 -2.86
CA ILE A 74 -13.44 9.05 -1.63
C ILE A 74 -12.73 7.81 -1.06
N VAL A 75 -13.42 6.67 -0.98
CA VAL A 75 -12.85 5.40 -0.53
C VAL A 75 -11.69 4.96 -1.44
N LEU A 76 -11.85 5.06 -2.76
CA LEU A 76 -10.81 4.71 -3.72
C LEU A 76 -9.57 5.61 -3.57
N ASN A 77 -9.77 6.90 -3.29
CA ASN A 77 -8.67 7.83 -3.05
C ASN A 77 -7.99 7.57 -1.70
N LEU A 78 -8.76 7.25 -0.66
CA LEU A 78 -8.23 6.88 0.66
C LEU A 78 -7.40 5.59 0.63
N LYS A 79 -7.77 4.60 -0.20
CA LYS A 79 -6.95 3.39 -0.43
C LYS A 79 -5.55 3.71 -0.99
N LYS A 80 -5.36 4.88 -1.61
CA LYS A 80 -4.05 5.33 -2.13
C LYS A 80 -3.20 6.00 -1.04
N VAL A 81 -3.78 6.39 0.08
CA VAL A 81 -3.04 6.99 1.21
C VAL A 81 -2.18 5.92 1.87
N LYS A 82 -0.93 6.26 2.14
CA LYS A 82 0.07 5.38 2.72
C LYS A 82 0.36 5.77 4.14
N PHE A 83 0.27 4.79 5.02
CA PHE A 83 0.52 4.96 6.44
C PHE A 83 1.76 4.18 6.86
N LYS A 84 2.51 4.75 7.79
CA LYS A 84 3.51 4.05 8.57
C LYS A 84 3.00 3.98 10.01
N ALA A 85 2.88 2.79 10.55
CA ALA A 85 2.50 2.57 11.93
C ALA A 85 3.64 1.89 12.70
N VAL A 86 3.82 2.28 13.96
CA VAL A 86 4.93 1.81 14.80
C VAL A 86 4.53 0.57 15.59
N ASP A 87 3.25 0.46 15.93
CA ASP A 87 2.72 -0.64 16.73
C ASP A 87 1.52 -1.32 16.04
N HIS A 88 1.21 -2.55 16.48
CA HIS A 88 0.10 -3.36 15.94
C HIS A 88 -1.27 -2.98 16.53
N GLN A 89 -1.34 -1.93 17.34
CA GLN A 89 -2.61 -1.51 17.91
C GLN A 89 -3.48 -0.83 16.85
N PRO A 90 -4.75 -1.22 16.72
CA PRO A 90 -5.69 -0.50 15.87
C PRO A 90 -5.82 0.94 16.35
N ARG A 91 -5.78 1.88 15.41
CA ARG A 91 -5.86 3.31 15.73
C ARG A 91 -6.84 4.00 14.79
N THR A 92 -7.64 4.88 15.35
CA THR A 92 -8.56 5.71 14.58
C THR A 92 -7.90 7.07 14.33
N VAL A 93 -7.78 7.46 13.08
CA VAL A 93 -7.33 8.78 12.64
C VAL A 93 -8.52 9.55 12.08
N THR A 94 -8.46 10.87 12.13
CA THR A 94 -9.58 11.73 11.76
C THR A 94 -9.18 12.80 10.75
N ILE A 95 -10.14 13.21 9.93
CA ILE A 95 -10.08 14.48 9.19
C ILE A 95 -11.20 15.36 9.72
N ASN A 96 -10.86 16.59 10.09
CA ASN A 96 -11.84 17.59 10.49
C ASN A 96 -11.40 18.94 9.94
N VAL A 97 -11.95 19.30 8.79
CA VAL A 97 -11.61 20.52 8.07
C VAL A 97 -12.86 21.31 7.69
N ASN A 98 -12.71 22.63 7.64
CA ASN A 98 -13.74 23.55 7.20
C ASN A 98 -13.14 24.49 6.17
N LYS A 99 -12.98 24.00 4.95
CA LYS A 99 -12.36 24.73 3.84
C LYS A 99 -13.08 24.43 2.53
N GLU A 100 -12.83 25.23 1.52
CA GLU A 100 -13.18 25.01 0.12
C GLU A 100 -11.95 24.52 -0.63
N GLY A 101 -12.15 23.70 -1.66
CA GLY A 101 -11.09 23.12 -2.49
C GLY A 101 -10.66 21.72 -2.08
N PRO A 102 -9.50 21.26 -2.52
CA PRO A 102 -9.06 19.90 -2.30
C PRO A 102 -8.69 19.61 -0.85
N ILE A 103 -9.19 18.48 -0.34
CA ILE A 103 -8.77 17.89 0.92
C ILE A 103 -7.73 16.83 0.58
N THR A 104 -6.57 16.91 1.22
CA THR A 104 -5.43 16.05 0.96
C THR A 104 -5.10 15.19 2.18
N ALA A 105 -4.23 14.23 1.99
CA ALA A 105 -3.75 13.38 3.09
C ALA A 105 -2.95 14.17 4.16
N ALA A 106 -2.49 15.39 3.85
CA ALA A 106 -1.92 16.31 4.84
C ALA A 106 -2.93 16.81 5.87
N ASP A 107 -4.22 16.83 5.53
CA ASP A 107 -5.30 17.26 6.41
C ASP A 107 -5.71 16.18 7.45
N ILE A 108 -5.13 14.98 7.35
CA ILE A 108 -5.37 13.89 8.29
C ILE A 108 -4.70 14.24 9.63
N GLN A 109 -5.50 14.28 10.69
CA GLN A 109 -5.00 14.45 12.04
C GLN A 109 -4.45 13.12 12.53
N THR A 110 -3.13 12.99 12.43
CA THR A 110 -2.42 11.79 12.88
C THR A 110 -2.27 11.79 14.41
N ILE A 111 -2.32 10.62 14.98
CA ILE A 111 -2.05 10.38 16.40
C ILE A 111 -0.65 9.76 16.57
N GLN A 112 -0.14 9.79 17.80
CA GLN A 112 1.16 9.19 18.10
C GLN A 112 1.24 7.73 17.61
N GLY A 113 2.26 7.41 16.82
CA GLY A 113 2.49 6.07 16.26
C GLY A 113 1.94 5.84 14.85
N ILE A 114 1.26 6.82 14.25
CA ILE A 114 0.85 6.79 12.83
C ILE A 114 1.40 8.02 12.11
N GLU A 115 2.04 7.78 10.98
CA GLU A 115 2.57 8.80 10.08
C GLU A 115 1.98 8.61 8.68
N VAL A 116 1.58 9.70 8.02
CA VAL A 116 1.14 9.69 6.62
C VAL A 116 2.33 9.94 5.72
N LEU A 117 2.59 9.02 4.78
CA LEU A 117 3.77 9.08 3.92
C LEU A 117 3.58 9.97 2.69
N ASN A 118 2.41 9.91 2.06
CA ASN A 118 2.09 10.64 0.83
C ASN A 118 1.07 11.76 1.07
N THR A 119 1.49 12.79 1.75
CA THR A 119 0.65 13.94 2.16
C THR A 119 -0.03 14.66 1.01
N ASN A 120 0.52 14.59 -0.21
CA ASN A 120 -0.03 15.23 -1.41
C ASN A 120 -1.21 14.47 -2.05
N GLN A 121 -1.57 13.28 -1.55
CA GLN A 121 -2.69 12.51 -2.09
C GLN A 121 -4.00 13.25 -1.86
N VAL A 122 -4.71 13.58 -2.93
CA VAL A 122 -6.06 14.18 -2.85
C VAL A 122 -7.05 13.09 -2.44
N ILE A 123 -7.91 13.41 -1.49
CA ILE A 123 -8.96 12.53 -0.96
C ILE A 123 -10.30 12.91 -1.58
N CYS A 124 -10.69 14.17 -1.48
CA CYS A 124 -11.90 14.71 -2.10
C CYS A 124 -11.78 16.22 -2.32
N THR A 125 -12.72 16.79 -3.05
CA THR A 125 -12.79 18.22 -3.35
C THR A 125 -14.12 18.78 -2.83
N VAL A 126 -14.01 19.84 -2.03
CA VAL A 126 -15.17 20.55 -1.46
C VAL A 126 -15.51 21.74 -2.36
N ASP A 127 -16.71 21.75 -2.94
CA ASP A 127 -17.18 22.81 -3.87
C ASP A 127 -17.47 24.13 -3.16
N LYS A 128 -17.98 24.06 -1.94
CA LYS A 128 -18.31 25.27 -1.12
C LYS A 128 -17.80 25.09 0.29
N LYS A 129 -17.36 26.18 0.90
CA LYS A 129 -16.85 26.15 2.28
C LYS A 129 -17.85 25.45 3.21
N GLN A 130 -17.51 24.24 3.58
CA GLN A 130 -18.28 23.43 4.52
C GLN A 130 -17.39 22.55 5.36
N LYS A 131 -17.94 22.03 6.43
CA LYS A 131 -17.27 21.11 7.31
C LYS A 131 -17.24 19.71 6.71
N PHE A 132 -16.06 19.14 6.60
CA PHE A 132 -15.88 17.74 6.25
C PHE A 132 -15.26 17.01 7.44
N GLU A 133 -15.95 15.95 7.89
CA GLU A 133 -15.51 15.10 8.99
C GLU A 133 -15.52 13.65 8.55
N ALA A 134 -14.39 13.00 8.73
CA ALA A 134 -14.25 11.57 8.48
C ALA A 134 -13.33 10.94 9.52
N GLU A 135 -13.61 9.70 9.87
CA GLU A 135 -12.82 8.87 10.78
C GLU A 135 -12.44 7.60 10.06
N PHE A 136 -11.21 7.13 10.21
CA PHE A 136 -10.75 5.88 9.62
C PHE A 136 -10.00 5.05 10.64
N ASP A 137 -10.25 3.75 10.63
CA ASP A 137 -9.48 2.79 11.41
C ASP A 137 -8.28 2.32 10.58
N VAL A 138 -7.09 2.55 11.10
CA VAL A 138 -5.82 2.10 10.52
C VAL A 138 -5.30 0.92 11.35
N ARG A 139 -4.86 -0.14 10.67
CA ARG A 139 -4.25 -1.32 11.29
C ARG A 139 -3.02 -1.76 10.53
N ILE A 140 -2.17 -2.51 11.21
CA ILE A 140 -1.11 -3.30 10.58
C ILE A 140 -1.66 -4.69 10.27
N GLY A 141 -1.35 -5.18 9.08
CA GLY A 141 -1.73 -6.50 8.61
C GLY A 141 -0.78 -7.01 7.52
N ARG A 142 -1.15 -8.12 6.91
CA ARG A 142 -0.39 -8.75 5.82
C ARG A 142 -1.31 -9.07 4.66
N GLY A 143 -0.78 -8.95 3.43
CA GLY A 143 -1.52 -9.32 2.23
C GLY A 143 -2.73 -8.44 1.94
N PHE A 144 -3.86 -9.04 1.64
CA PHE A 144 -5.10 -8.37 1.26
C PHE A 144 -6.28 -8.92 2.06
N PHE A 145 -7.11 -8.01 2.57
CA PHE A 145 -8.36 -8.32 3.24
C PHE A 145 -9.51 -7.62 2.52
N THR A 146 -10.58 -8.34 2.27
CA THR A 146 -11.80 -7.76 1.70
C THR A 146 -12.58 -6.96 2.74
N GLY A 147 -13.44 -6.02 2.27
CA GLY A 147 -14.33 -5.29 3.17
C GLY A 147 -15.22 -6.21 4.02
N ASN A 148 -15.64 -7.36 3.46
CA ASN A 148 -16.42 -8.34 4.22
C ASN A 148 -15.62 -8.98 5.37
N GLU A 149 -14.33 -9.23 5.18
CA GLU A 149 -13.44 -9.75 6.24
C GLU A 149 -13.11 -8.68 7.29
N ASN A 150 -13.09 -7.41 6.88
CA ASN A 150 -12.93 -6.28 7.80
C ASN A 150 -14.21 -5.95 8.60
N LYS A 151 -15.37 -6.45 8.12
CA LYS A 151 -16.66 -6.23 8.79
C LYS A 151 -16.72 -7.00 10.11
N ARG A 152 -16.94 -6.29 11.21
CA ARG A 152 -17.18 -6.87 12.54
C ARG A 152 -18.65 -6.82 12.90
N ALA A 153 -19.11 -7.77 13.69
CA ALA A 153 -20.50 -7.85 14.14
C ALA A 153 -20.92 -6.65 15.03
N ASP A 154 -19.95 -6.01 15.67
CA ASP A 154 -20.13 -4.90 16.61
C ASP A 154 -19.90 -3.51 15.97
N MET A 155 -19.80 -3.43 14.62
CA MET A 155 -19.61 -2.14 13.95
C MET A 155 -20.84 -1.23 14.13
N PRO A 156 -20.63 0.04 14.55
CA PRO A 156 -21.67 1.03 14.59
C PRO A 156 -22.30 1.32 13.21
N LEU A 157 -23.53 1.76 13.20
CA LEU A 157 -24.18 2.21 11.96
C LEU A 157 -23.41 3.38 11.34
N GLY A 158 -23.30 3.37 10.01
CA GLY A 158 -22.55 4.38 9.25
C GLY A 158 -21.04 4.14 9.14
N VAL A 159 -20.52 3.07 9.74
CA VAL A 159 -19.15 2.62 9.48
C VAL A 159 -19.13 1.72 8.24
N ILE A 160 -18.35 2.09 7.26
CA ILE A 160 -18.20 1.39 5.98
C ILE A 160 -16.90 0.60 6.03
N PRO A 161 -16.94 -0.74 6.04
CA PRO A 161 -15.74 -1.57 5.94
C PRO A 161 -15.21 -1.50 4.50
N ILE A 162 -13.90 -1.36 4.34
CA ILE A 162 -13.26 -1.27 3.03
C ILE A 162 -12.21 -2.35 2.86
N ASP A 163 -11.94 -2.70 1.58
CA ASP A 163 -10.83 -3.61 1.27
C ASP A 163 -9.50 -2.97 1.62
N SER A 164 -8.64 -3.74 2.27
CA SER A 164 -7.35 -3.29 2.77
C SER A 164 -6.20 -4.02 2.09
N ILE A 165 -5.29 -3.26 1.49
CA ILE A 165 -4.04 -3.79 0.92
C ILE A 165 -2.92 -3.45 1.88
N PHE A 166 -2.48 -4.42 2.66
CA PHE A 166 -1.42 -4.25 3.64
C PHE A 166 -0.03 -4.39 3.06
N SER A 167 0.11 -5.10 1.92
CA SER A 167 1.41 -5.30 1.31
C SER A 167 2.05 -3.98 0.87
N PRO A 168 3.29 -3.66 1.31
CA PRO A 168 4.02 -2.50 0.83
C PRO A 168 4.52 -2.67 -0.61
N VAL A 169 4.53 -3.89 -1.14
CA VAL A 169 4.95 -4.20 -2.50
C VAL A 169 3.75 -4.14 -3.42
N ILE A 170 3.76 -3.19 -4.36
CA ILE A 170 2.67 -3.01 -5.33
C ILE A 170 2.82 -3.98 -6.50
N ARG A 171 4.05 -4.15 -7.01
CA ARG A 171 4.33 -4.93 -8.20
C ARG A 171 5.66 -5.64 -8.08
N MET A 172 5.68 -6.88 -8.51
CA MET A 172 6.88 -7.70 -8.62
C MET A 172 6.88 -8.45 -9.95
N GLU A 173 7.98 -8.37 -10.68
CA GLU A 173 8.20 -9.08 -11.94
C GLU A 173 9.34 -10.09 -11.80
N VAL A 174 9.17 -11.24 -12.42
CA VAL A 174 10.20 -12.29 -12.49
C VAL A 174 10.63 -12.43 -13.94
N ILE A 175 11.86 -12.06 -14.24
CA ILE A 175 12.44 -12.17 -15.58
C ILE A 175 13.47 -13.29 -15.56
N ALA A 176 13.26 -14.33 -16.34
CA ALA A 176 14.21 -15.41 -16.51
C ALA A 176 14.86 -15.32 -17.90
N ALA A 177 16.11 -14.88 -17.95
CA ALA A 177 16.89 -14.73 -19.17
C ALA A 177 17.94 -15.83 -19.34
N PRO A 178 18.26 -16.28 -20.58
CA PRO A 178 19.38 -17.16 -20.83
C PRO A 178 20.71 -16.42 -20.62
N SER A 179 21.73 -17.09 -20.08
CA SER A 179 23.08 -16.51 -19.98
C SER A 179 23.67 -16.24 -21.37
N ARG A 180 24.36 -15.12 -21.51
CA ARG A 180 25.04 -14.76 -22.75
C ARG A 180 26.39 -15.44 -22.94
N ASP A 181 27.06 -15.90 -21.87
CA ASP A 181 28.47 -16.29 -21.88
C ASP A 181 28.75 -17.78 -21.95
N ASP A 182 27.74 -18.65 -21.80
CA ASP A 182 27.98 -20.10 -21.87
C ASP A 182 26.78 -20.81 -22.47
N LYS A 183 27.08 -21.71 -23.42
CA LYS A 183 26.08 -22.64 -23.99
C LYS A 183 25.50 -23.61 -22.96
N ARG A 184 26.09 -23.72 -21.75
CA ARG A 184 25.64 -24.56 -20.65
C ARG A 184 25.07 -23.79 -19.42
N THR A 185 25.46 -22.55 -19.20
CA THR A 185 25.04 -21.77 -18.03
C THR A 185 24.12 -20.64 -18.49
N ARG A 186 22.86 -20.66 -18.10
CA ARG A 186 21.86 -19.66 -18.48
C ARG A 186 21.72 -18.64 -17.37
N ARG A 187 22.15 -17.43 -17.61
CA ARG A 187 21.91 -16.24 -16.77
C ARG A 187 20.41 -15.98 -16.66
N ARG A 188 19.92 -15.73 -15.47
CA ARG A 188 18.51 -15.43 -15.25
C ARG A 188 18.36 -14.30 -14.25
N GLU A 189 17.69 -13.28 -14.67
CA GLU A 189 17.36 -12.13 -13.84
C GLU A 189 16.20 -12.49 -12.89
N LEU A 190 16.33 -12.09 -11.65
CA LEU A 190 15.27 -12.17 -10.64
C LEU A 190 14.48 -10.86 -10.61
N PRO A 191 13.34 -10.92 -9.96
CA PRO A 191 12.26 -9.96 -10.13
C PRO A 191 12.60 -8.55 -9.71
N THR A 192 11.95 -7.64 -10.39
CA THR A 192 11.87 -6.23 -10.03
C THR A 192 10.78 -6.05 -8.96
N VAL A 193 11.15 -5.51 -7.82
CA VAL A 193 10.22 -5.20 -6.72
C VAL A 193 9.95 -3.71 -6.71
N TRP A 194 8.70 -3.31 -6.70
CA TRP A 194 8.25 -1.93 -6.50
C TRP A 194 7.67 -1.79 -5.09
N PRO A 195 8.47 -1.34 -4.11
CA PRO A 195 7.94 -0.95 -2.81
C PRO A 195 7.25 0.41 -2.89
N TYR A 196 6.41 0.71 -1.94
CA TYR A 196 5.99 2.08 -1.69
C TYR A 196 7.19 2.97 -1.38
N PRO A 197 7.15 4.28 -1.70
CA PRO A 197 8.16 5.18 -1.21
C PRO A 197 8.16 5.08 0.32
N ALA A 198 9.25 4.51 0.85
CA ALA A 198 9.50 4.58 2.27
C ALA A 198 9.89 6.03 2.55
N SER A 199 9.11 6.72 3.38
CA SER A 199 9.58 7.95 3.96
C SER A 199 10.86 7.63 4.74
N ASN A 200 11.94 8.25 4.34
CA ASN A 200 13.19 8.39 5.06
C ASN A 200 13.58 7.24 6.01
N GLY A 201 14.42 6.34 5.58
CA GLY A 201 15.35 5.64 6.44
C GLY A 201 15.07 4.20 6.79
N SER A 202 14.21 3.49 6.10
CA SER A 202 14.20 2.03 6.16
C SER A 202 14.40 1.46 4.78
N ALA A 203 15.63 1.52 4.28
CA ALA A 203 16.07 0.52 3.33
C ALA A 203 15.80 -0.83 4.02
N MET A 204 14.90 -1.64 3.45
CA MET A 204 14.73 -3.00 3.87
C MET A 204 16.04 -3.72 3.53
N ASN A 205 16.97 -3.74 4.50
CA ASN A 205 18.11 -4.63 4.47
C ASN A 205 17.52 -6.05 4.56
N LEU A 206 17.37 -6.68 3.41
CA LEU A 206 17.31 -8.13 3.32
C LEU A 206 18.75 -8.61 3.51
N ALA A 207 19.18 -8.73 4.78
CA ALA A 207 20.34 -9.52 5.15
C ALA A 207 19.97 -11.00 5.10
#